data_bb8930b16b985ffa167c3378444f1cda
#
_entry.id   bb8930b16b985ffa167c3378444f1cda
#
_cell.length_a   1.000
_cell.length_b   1.000
_cell.length_c   1.000
_cell.angle_alpha   90.00
_cell.angle_beta   90.00
_cell.angle_gamma   90.00
#
_symmetry.space_group_name_H-M   'P 1'
#
loop_
_entity.id
_entity.type
_entity.pdbx_description
1 polymer ?
#
loop_
_entity_poly.entity_id
_entity_poly.type
_entity_poly.pdbx_seq_one_letter_code
_entity_poly.pdbx_strand_id
1 'polypeptide(L)'
;MVVIAAGTMVLDGQVCRPGWLQTSGGRIAACAPGPPPGAADRDFPDGTVVPGFIDMHVHGGGGASYTEADGIAGAAGFHLRHGTTTTLASLVTASPAELLAGVRALADATRRGTVAGVHLEGPWLSRAHCGAHDRAKMREPDPAEIDTVLDAGAGTIRMVTLAPELPGADAAIRRFVDAGVVVAVGHTGATYEQTRHAITLGATVGTHLFNAMPPLHHREPGPALALLRDPGVTVEVIADGVHLHPDVVAAVIAAAGPDRVAMITDAIAAAGRPDGAFRLGSVRVDVAAGVARVHGTSTIAGSTATMDRLFRTVHAGAGLAAAVQTTAATPARALGLPGVGVLAAGYDANLVVLDEHLGVSDVMVRGAWRSPPSDVC
;
A
#
# COMPACT_ATOMS: atom_id res chain seq x y z
N MET A 1 -3.11 -4.40 -30.39
CA MET A 1 -2.12 -5.38 -29.88
C MET A 1 -0.78 -4.68 -29.83
N VAL A 2 -0.03 -4.86 -28.75
CA VAL A 2 1.34 -4.31 -28.60
C VAL A 2 2.22 -5.41 -28.07
N VAL A 3 3.36 -5.66 -28.71
CA VAL A 3 4.39 -6.60 -28.26
C VAL A 3 5.50 -5.82 -27.58
N ILE A 4 5.84 -6.20 -26.36
CA ILE A 4 6.85 -5.59 -25.51
C ILE A 4 7.91 -6.63 -25.23
N ALA A 5 9.18 -6.29 -25.49
CA ALA A 5 10.34 -7.10 -25.14
C ALA A 5 11.24 -6.35 -24.15
N ALA A 6 11.96 -7.08 -23.31
CA ALA A 6 12.91 -6.52 -22.38
C ALA A 6 14.08 -7.47 -22.10
N GLY A 7 15.24 -6.90 -21.77
CA GLY A 7 16.41 -7.66 -21.34
C GLY A 7 16.17 -8.44 -20.04
N THR A 8 15.32 -7.90 -19.14
CA THR A 8 14.81 -8.62 -17.96
C THR A 8 13.30 -8.41 -17.83
N MET A 9 12.55 -9.47 -17.54
CA MET A 9 11.11 -9.42 -17.29
C MET A 9 10.73 -10.37 -16.17
N VAL A 10 9.83 -9.95 -15.26
CA VAL A 10 9.33 -10.84 -14.21
C VAL A 10 7.94 -11.32 -14.62
N LEU A 11 7.87 -12.55 -15.10
CA LEU A 11 6.65 -13.19 -15.58
C LEU A 11 6.20 -14.26 -14.60
N ASP A 12 4.96 -14.17 -14.13
CA ASP A 12 4.38 -15.13 -13.15
C ASP A 12 5.33 -15.42 -11.98
N GLY A 13 5.94 -14.36 -11.44
CA GLY A 13 6.91 -14.43 -10.34
C GLY A 13 8.32 -14.92 -10.74
N GLN A 14 8.55 -15.31 -11.99
CA GLN A 14 9.83 -15.82 -12.49
C GLN A 14 10.62 -14.72 -13.21
N VAL A 15 11.91 -14.62 -12.89
CA VAL A 15 12.83 -13.68 -13.57
C VAL A 15 13.30 -14.30 -14.89
N CYS A 16 12.90 -13.71 -15.99
CA CYS A 16 13.25 -14.13 -17.37
C CYS A 16 14.29 -13.17 -17.98
N ARG A 17 15.31 -13.70 -18.66
CA ARG A 17 16.37 -12.93 -19.32
C ARG A 17 16.69 -13.57 -20.69
N PRO A 18 16.22 -12.98 -21.82
CA PRO A 18 15.20 -11.94 -21.93
C PRO A 18 13.77 -12.47 -21.70
N GLY A 19 12.78 -11.58 -21.82
CA GLY A 19 11.37 -11.91 -21.78
C GLY A 19 10.54 -11.01 -22.67
N TRP A 20 9.33 -11.44 -23.00
CA TRP A 20 8.39 -10.64 -23.77
C TRP A 20 6.95 -10.86 -23.29
N LEU A 21 6.09 -9.88 -23.59
CA LEU A 21 4.65 -9.99 -23.45
C LEU A 21 3.91 -9.28 -24.59
N GLN A 22 2.68 -9.71 -24.84
CA GLN A 22 1.77 -9.12 -25.81
C GLN A 22 0.51 -8.65 -25.09
N THR A 23 0.06 -7.43 -25.40
CA THR A 23 -1.17 -6.88 -24.83
C THR A 23 -2.28 -6.77 -25.87
N SER A 24 -3.52 -6.99 -25.45
CA SER A 24 -4.72 -6.81 -26.27
C SER A 24 -5.92 -6.47 -25.36
N GLY A 25 -6.71 -5.47 -25.73
CA GLY A 25 -7.91 -5.09 -24.99
C GLY A 25 -7.64 -4.71 -23.53
N GLY A 26 -6.48 -4.13 -23.25
CA GLY A 26 -6.08 -3.74 -21.88
C GLY A 26 -5.53 -4.87 -21.02
N ARG A 27 -5.42 -6.09 -21.56
CA ARG A 27 -4.92 -7.28 -20.87
C ARG A 27 -3.68 -7.86 -21.53
N ILE A 28 -2.93 -8.66 -20.79
CA ILE A 28 -1.84 -9.48 -21.29
C ILE A 28 -2.48 -10.67 -22.04
N ALA A 29 -2.26 -10.75 -23.34
CA ALA A 29 -2.77 -11.83 -24.19
C ALA A 29 -1.83 -13.05 -24.17
N ALA A 30 -0.52 -12.81 -24.15
CA ALA A 30 0.51 -13.83 -24.08
C ALA A 30 1.79 -13.25 -23.45
N CYS A 31 2.60 -14.09 -22.85
CA CYS A 31 3.93 -13.77 -22.37
C CYS A 31 4.78 -15.03 -22.29
N ALA A 32 6.08 -14.91 -22.48
CA ALA A 32 7.00 -16.02 -22.34
C ALA A 32 8.46 -15.54 -22.09
N PRO A 33 9.31 -16.40 -21.52
CA PRO A 33 10.76 -16.19 -21.55
C PRO A 33 11.31 -16.29 -22.99
N GLY A 34 12.48 -15.68 -23.20
CA GLY A 34 13.15 -15.64 -24.49
C GLY A 34 12.75 -14.45 -25.36
N PRO A 35 13.21 -14.41 -26.64
CA PRO A 35 12.85 -13.34 -27.56
C PRO A 35 11.39 -13.47 -28.02
N PRO A 36 10.74 -12.36 -28.44
CA PRO A 36 9.39 -12.39 -28.96
C PRO A 36 9.34 -13.16 -30.30
N PRO A 37 8.17 -13.71 -30.69
CA PRO A 37 8.01 -14.49 -31.93
C PRO A 37 8.14 -13.65 -33.22
N GLY A 38 8.23 -12.34 -33.09
CA GLY A 38 8.38 -11.36 -34.16
C GLY A 38 8.99 -10.07 -33.67
N ALA A 39 8.96 -9.01 -34.48
CA ALA A 39 9.45 -7.72 -34.05
C ALA A 39 8.61 -7.18 -32.87
N ALA A 40 9.28 -6.65 -31.83
CA ALA A 40 8.61 -5.96 -30.75
C ALA A 40 8.21 -4.53 -31.20
N ASP A 41 7.02 -4.10 -30.75
CA ASP A 41 6.58 -2.70 -30.93
C ASP A 41 7.33 -1.75 -29.98
N ARG A 42 7.76 -2.28 -28.85
CA ARG A 42 8.59 -1.62 -27.84
C ARG A 42 9.63 -2.60 -27.32
N ASP A 43 10.88 -2.21 -27.38
CA ASP A 43 12.03 -3.01 -26.92
C ASP A 43 12.86 -2.27 -25.90
N PHE A 44 13.13 -2.89 -24.76
CA PHE A 44 13.88 -2.37 -23.62
C PHE A 44 15.07 -3.31 -23.33
N PRO A 45 16.09 -3.36 -24.17
CA PRO A 45 17.17 -4.37 -24.08
C PRO A 45 17.93 -4.29 -22.74
N ASP A 46 18.10 -3.09 -22.18
CA ASP A 46 18.76 -2.86 -20.88
C ASP A 46 17.74 -2.67 -19.74
N GLY A 47 16.45 -2.68 -20.07
CA GLY A 47 15.37 -2.43 -19.11
C GLY A 47 14.90 -3.68 -18.38
N THR A 48 14.30 -3.44 -17.21
CA THR A 48 13.60 -4.45 -16.43
C THR A 48 12.10 -4.17 -16.41
N VAL A 49 11.28 -5.09 -16.92
CA VAL A 49 9.82 -4.97 -16.92
C VAL A 49 9.25 -5.80 -15.78
N VAL A 50 8.46 -5.14 -14.90
CA VAL A 50 7.82 -5.74 -13.73
C VAL A 50 6.33 -5.42 -13.71
N PRO A 51 5.50 -6.17 -12.93
CA PRO A 51 4.12 -5.77 -12.67
C PRO A 51 4.04 -4.36 -12.11
N GLY A 52 2.99 -3.63 -12.43
CA GLY A 52 2.71 -2.35 -11.81
C GLY A 52 2.61 -2.47 -10.29
N PHE A 53 3.23 -1.55 -9.57
CA PHE A 53 3.22 -1.57 -8.11
C PHE A 53 1.81 -1.36 -7.56
N ILE A 54 1.58 -1.92 -6.38
CA ILE A 54 0.32 -1.83 -5.64
C ILE A 54 0.63 -1.26 -4.25
N ASP A 55 0.04 -0.10 -3.95
CA ASP A 55 0.15 0.53 -2.64
C ASP A 55 -1.18 0.44 -1.92
N MET A 56 -1.24 -0.39 -0.87
CA MET A 56 -2.46 -0.65 -0.14
C MET A 56 -2.65 0.28 1.07
N HIS A 57 -1.66 1.17 1.34
CA HIS A 57 -1.71 2.11 2.45
C HIS A 57 -0.96 3.40 2.09
N VAL A 58 -1.70 4.44 1.71
CA VAL A 58 -1.15 5.74 1.28
C VAL A 58 -2.16 6.87 1.48
N HIS A 59 -1.74 8.00 2.03
CA HIS A 59 -2.60 9.14 2.40
C HIS A 59 -2.54 10.29 1.42
N GLY A 60 -1.51 10.36 0.57
CA GLY A 60 -1.34 11.44 -0.39
C GLY A 60 0.03 11.42 -1.06
N GLY A 61 0.29 12.42 -1.90
CA GLY A 61 1.55 12.61 -2.60
C GLY A 61 1.50 13.78 -3.57
N GLY A 62 2.66 14.32 -3.95
CA GLY A 62 2.75 15.43 -4.90
C GLY A 62 2.13 16.75 -4.43
N GLY A 63 1.94 16.94 -3.14
CA GLY A 63 1.26 18.09 -2.55
C GLY A 63 -0.26 17.91 -2.37
N ALA A 64 -0.82 16.74 -2.72
CA ALA A 64 -2.24 16.44 -2.67
C ALA A 64 -2.55 15.34 -1.64
N SER A 65 -3.76 15.36 -1.06
CA SER A 65 -4.20 14.41 -0.03
C SER A 65 -5.47 13.68 -0.47
N TYR A 66 -5.62 12.41 -0.07
CA TYR A 66 -6.86 11.65 -0.27
C TYR A 66 -8.01 12.07 0.67
N THR A 67 -7.72 12.87 1.70
CA THR A 67 -8.75 13.45 2.57
C THR A 67 -9.47 14.64 1.91
N GLU A 68 -8.94 15.17 0.80
CA GLU A 68 -9.46 16.31 0.06
C GLU A 68 -9.97 15.82 -1.29
N ALA A 69 -11.27 16.03 -1.57
CA ALA A 69 -11.92 15.50 -2.77
C ALA A 69 -11.26 15.93 -4.10
N ASP A 70 -10.78 17.17 -4.16
CA ASP A 70 -10.05 17.75 -5.30
C ASP A 70 -8.59 17.29 -5.38
N GLY A 71 -8.02 16.79 -4.26
CA GLY A 71 -6.67 16.25 -4.18
C GLY A 71 -6.53 14.82 -4.71
N ILE A 72 -7.61 14.02 -4.74
CA ILE A 72 -7.57 12.57 -5.00
C ILE A 72 -6.86 12.24 -6.32
N ALA A 73 -7.22 12.91 -7.40
CA ALA A 73 -6.63 12.65 -8.72
C ALA A 73 -5.15 13.07 -8.78
N GLY A 74 -4.80 14.17 -8.10
CA GLY A 74 -3.42 14.65 -8.00
C GLY A 74 -2.51 13.66 -7.28
N ALA A 75 -2.95 13.17 -6.12
CA ALA A 75 -2.22 12.17 -5.33
C ALA A 75 -2.06 10.85 -6.11
N ALA A 76 -3.13 10.32 -6.70
CA ALA A 76 -3.08 9.10 -7.51
C ALA A 76 -2.15 9.27 -8.72
N GLY A 77 -2.22 10.42 -9.42
CA GLY A 77 -1.35 10.73 -10.54
C GLY A 77 0.13 10.87 -10.15
N PHE A 78 0.42 11.38 -8.94
CA PHE A 78 1.77 11.42 -8.43
C PHE A 78 2.34 9.99 -8.25
N HIS A 79 1.64 9.11 -7.54
CA HIS A 79 2.09 7.75 -7.31
C HIS A 79 2.16 6.91 -8.59
N LEU A 80 1.26 7.18 -9.56
CA LEU A 80 1.30 6.53 -10.87
C LEU A 80 2.62 6.80 -11.61
N ARG A 81 3.14 8.04 -11.54
CA ARG A 81 4.46 8.37 -12.13
C ARG A 81 5.62 7.62 -11.49
N HIS A 82 5.46 7.17 -10.25
CA HIS A 82 6.40 6.32 -9.52
C HIS A 82 6.08 4.83 -9.63
N GLY A 83 5.30 4.43 -10.64
CA GLY A 83 5.01 3.03 -10.97
C GLY A 83 3.86 2.40 -10.19
N THR A 84 3.20 3.12 -9.27
CA THR A 84 2.04 2.59 -8.55
C THR A 84 0.81 2.65 -9.43
N THR A 85 0.43 1.51 -10.02
CA THR A 85 -0.71 1.40 -10.93
C THR A 85 -2.02 1.08 -10.22
N THR A 86 -1.95 0.66 -8.97
CA THR A 86 -3.11 0.28 -8.15
C THR A 86 -2.92 0.82 -6.74
N THR A 87 -3.85 1.65 -6.28
CA THR A 87 -3.76 2.36 -5.00
C THR A 87 -5.02 2.19 -4.19
N LEU A 88 -4.91 1.82 -2.91
CA LEU A 88 -5.95 2.09 -1.92
C LEU A 88 -5.73 3.49 -1.33
N ALA A 89 -6.73 4.34 -1.44
CA ALA A 89 -6.69 5.66 -0.82
C ALA A 89 -7.02 5.55 0.67
N SER A 90 -6.08 5.96 1.53
CA SER A 90 -6.23 5.84 2.99
C SER A 90 -6.79 7.12 3.61
N LEU A 91 -7.84 6.96 4.41
CA LEU A 91 -8.38 8.01 5.27
C LEU A 91 -7.85 7.82 6.69
N VAL A 92 -7.28 8.87 7.26
CA VAL A 92 -6.90 8.88 8.68
C VAL A 92 -8.10 9.13 9.58
N THR A 93 -7.93 8.91 10.88
CA THR A 93 -8.93 9.23 11.91
C THR A 93 -9.54 10.62 11.70
N ALA A 94 -10.86 10.68 11.63
CA ALA A 94 -11.65 11.87 11.36
C ALA A 94 -12.93 11.87 12.22
N SER A 95 -13.60 13.02 12.34
CA SER A 95 -14.94 13.08 12.93
C SER A 95 -15.94 12.26 12.08
N PRO A 96 -17.09 11.84 12.61
CA PRO A 96 -18.06 11.06 11.83
C PRO A 96 -18.47 11.74 10.51
N ALA A 97 -18.69 13.03 10.53
CA ALA A 97 -19.08 13.79 9.33
C ALA A 97 -17.95 13.87 8.29
N GLU A 98 -16.71 14.15 8.72
CA GLU A 98 -15.53 14.19 7.84
C GLU A 98 -15.24 12.80 7.26
N LEU A 99 -15.33 11.73 8.07
CA LEU A 99 -15.13 10.36 7.62
C LEU A 99 -16.12 9.98 6.52
N LEU A 100 -17.42 10.23 6.74
CA LEU A 100 -18.45 9.97 5.74
C LEU A 100 -18.27 10.77 4.45
N ALA A 101 -17.87 12.03 4.56
CA ALA A 101 -17.56 12.86 3.39
C ALA A 101 -16.39 12.30 2.59
N GLY A 102 -15.29 11.92 3.27
CA GLY A 102 -14.12 11.30 2.65
C GLY A 102 -14.44 9.96 1.99
N VAL A 103 -15.19 9.08 2.69
CA VAL A 103 -15.62 7.79 2.15
C VAL A 103 -16.45 7.96 0.87
N ARG A 104 -17.41 8.89 0.85
CA ARG A 104 -18.23 9.17 -0.37
C ARG A 104 -17.37 9.67 -1.52
N ALA A 105 -16.46 10.61 -1.26
CA ALA A 105 -15.56 11.15 -2.30
C ALA A 105 -14.66 10.06 -2.90
N LEU A 106 -14.08 9.19 -2.04
CA LEU A 106 -13.25 8.08 -2.48
C LEU A 106 -14.06 6.95 -3.14
N ALA A 107 -15.29 6.71 -2.72
CA ALA A 107 -16.20 5.78 -3.39
C ALA A 107 -16.49 6.24 -4.83
N ASP A 108 -16.71 7.54 -5.03
CA ASP A 108 -16.85 8.13 -6.37
C ASP A 108 -15.57 7.99 -7.20
N ALA A 109 -14.41 8.24 -6.61
CA ALA A 109 -13.12 8.09 -7.28
C ALA A 109 -12.83 6.62 -7.65
N THR A 110 -13.22 5.67 -6.79
CA THR A 110 -13.12 4.23 -7.06
C THR A 110 -14.00 3.81 -8.24
N ARG A 111 -15.25 4.27 -8.29
CA ARG A 111 -16.15 4.00 -9.43
C ARG A 111 -15.62 4.57 -10.75
N ARG A 112 -14.93 5.70 -10.71
CA ARG A 112 -14.25 6.27 -11.89
C ARG A 112 -12.94 5.58 -12.25
N GLY A 113 -12.45 4.64 -11.42
CA GLY A 113 -11.19 3.94 -11.62
C GLY A 113 -9.93 4.78 -11.33
N THR A 114 -10.06 5.88 -10.56
CA THR A 114 -8.93 6.70 -10.12
C THR A 114 -8.10 5.99 -9.04
N VAL A 115 -8.77 5.30 -8.13
CA VAL A 115 -8.19 4.45 -7.07
C VAL A 115 -8.87 3.09 -7.07
N ALA A 116 -8.24 2.08 -6.47
CA ALA A 116 -8.76 0.70 -6.43
C ALA A 116 -9.78 0.47 -5.29
N GLY A 117 -9.83 1.37 -4.33
CA GLY A 117 -10.72 1.29 -3.18
C GLY A 117 -10.27 2.22 -2.06
N VAL A 118 -10.96 2.08 -0.93
CA VAL A 118 -10.77 2.88 0.27
C VAL A 118 -10.14 2.03 1.37
N HIS A 119 -9.11 2.56 2.02
CA HIS A 119 -8.61 2.07 3.28
C HIS A 119 -9.01 3.06 4.40
N LEU A 120 -9.57 2.54 5.48
CA LEU A 120 -9.88 3.31 6.69
C LEU A 120 -8.81 3.04 7.75
N GLU A 121 -7.92 3.99 7.98
CA GLU A 121 -6.99 3.91 9.09
C GLU A 121 -7.60 4.60 10.32
N GLY A 122 -8.31 3.80 11.10
CA GLY A 122 -9.18 4.28 12.17
C GLY A 122 -10.56 4.75 11.68
N PRO A 123 -11.30 5.40 12.56
CA PRO A 123 -10.97 6.05 13.84
C PRO A 123 -10.93 5.12 15.08
N TRP A 124 -11.11 3.86 14.93
CA TRP A 124 -11.22 2.86 15.99
C TRP A 124 -9.81 2.36 16.41
N LEU A 125 -8.98 3.27 16.91
CA LEU A 125 -7.56 3.07 17.23
C LEU A 125 -7.29 3.34 18.71
N SER A 126 -6.20 2.76 19.22
CA SER A 126 -5.75 2.98 20.59
C SER A 126 -5.22 4.40 20.79
N ARG A 127 -5.82 5.12 21.74
CA ARG A 127 -5.34 6.47 22.09
C ARG A 127 -3.90 6.49 22.60
N ALA A 128 -3.44 5.38 23.21
CA ALA A 128 -2.06 5.25 23.68
C ALA A 128 -1.06 5.09 22.51
N HIS A 129 -1.52 4.53 21.40
CA HIS A 129 -0.72 4.26 20.20
C HIS A 129 -1.21 5.08 18.99
N CYS A 130 -1.61 6.34 19.25
CA CYS A 130 -2.21 7.21 18.22
C CYS A 130 -1.27 7.55 17.05
N GLY A 131 0.06 7.47 17.21
CA GLY A 131 0.96 7.95 16.15
C GLY A 131 0.64 9.40 15.76
N ALA A 132 0.43 9.64 14.48
CA ALA A 132 0.09 10.93 13.91
C ALA A 132 -1.43 11.19 13.78
N HIS A 133 -2.28 10.34 14.37
CA HIS A 133 -3.73 10.55 14.33
C HIS A 133 -4.20 11.57 15.39
N ASP A 134 -5.29 12.25 15.08
CA ASP A 134 -5.94 13.18 16.01
C ASP A 134 -6.65 12.42 17.14
N ARG A 135 -6.03 12.41 18.33
CA ARG A 135 -6.55 11.68 19.51
C ARG A 135 -7.96 12.12 19.92
N ALA A 136 -8.36 13.36 19.61
CA ALA A 136 -9.69 13.85 19.96
C ALA A 136 -10.80 13.21 19.12
N LYS A 137 -10.46 12.70 17.93
CA LYS A 137 -11.39 12.05 17.00
C LYS A 137 -11.38 10.53 17.10
N MET A 138 -10.47 9.93 17.87
CA MET A 138 -10.43 8.49 18.14
C MET A 138 -11.57 8.08 19.05
N ARG A 139 -12.18 6.93 18.77
CA ARG A 139 -13.34 6.40 19.48
C ARG A 139 -13.43 4.88 19.41
N GLU A 140 -14.22 4.32 20.29
CA GLU A 140 -14.55 2.91 20.26
C GLU A 140 -15.44 2.58 19.04
N PRO A 141 -15.37 1.37 18.50
CA PRO A 141 -16.25 0.93 17.42
C PRO A 141 -17.73 0.94 17.84
N ASP A 142 -18.54 1.70 17.14
CA ASP A 142 -20.00 1.71 17.28
C ASP A 142 -20.64 1.00 16.07
N PRO A 143 -21.49 -0.02 16.26
CA PRO A 143 -22.07 -0.77 15.16
C PRO A 143 -22.88 0.09 14.19
N ALA A 144 -23.64 1.09 14.69
CA ALA A 144 -24.43 1.96 13.83
C ALA A 144 -23.57 2.91 12.99
N GLU A 145 -22.45 3.37 13.55
CA GLU A 145 -21.47 4.13 12.80
C GLU A 145 -20.82 3.28 11.69
N ILE A 146 -20.41 2.04 12.01
CA ILE A 146 -19.81 1.11 11.05
C ILE A 146 -20.79 0.83 9.90
N ASP A 147 -22.06 0.54 10.19
CA ASP A 147 -23.07 0.33 9.16
C ASP A 147 -23.23 1.56 8.26
N THR A 148 -23.29 2.76 8.86
CA THR A 148 -23.38 4.02 8.11
C THR A 148 -22.17 4.25 7.20
N VAL A 149 -20.98 3.90 7.66
CA VAL A 149 -19.71 4.01 6.89
C VAL A 149 -19.69 2.99 5.74
N LEU A 150 -20.08 1.74 6.00
CA LEU A 150 -20.19 0.69 4.97
C LEU A 150 -21.19 1.05 3.88
N ASP A 151 -22.36 1.56 4.27
CA ASP A 151 -23.40 2.03 3.33
C ASP A 151 -22.87 3.19 2.46
N ALA A 152 -22.19 4.18 3.08
CA ALA A 152 -21.60 5.29 2.35
C ALA A 152 -20.52 4.85 1.37
N GLY A 153 -19.76 3.81 1.72
CA GLY A 153 -18.74 3.21 0.88
C GLY A 153 -19.29 2.40 -0.30
N ALA A 154 -20.52 1.91 -0.20
CA ALA A 154 -21.18 1.14 -1.26
C ALA A 154 -20.30 0.04 -1.88
N GLY A 155 -19.60 -0.74 -1.03
CA GLY A 155 -18.70 -1.83 -1.43
C GLY A 155 -17.32 -1.40 -1.93
N THR A 156 -16.95 -0.13 -1.81
CA THR A 156 -15.62 0.36 -2.21
C THR A 156 -14.59 0.35 -1.06
N ILE A 157 -15.02 0.20 0.19
CA ILE A 157 -14.11 0.02 1.32
C ILE A 157 -13.49 -1.37 1.20
N ARG A 158 -12.17 -1.43 1.07
CA ARG A 158 -11.43 -2.68 0.88
C ARG A 158 -10.67 -3.09 2.12
N MET A 159 -10.25 -2.15 2.94
CA MET A 159 -9.47 -2.44 4.15
C MET A 159 -9.85 -1.47 5.26
N VAL A 160 -9.77 -1.95 6.50
CA VAL A 160 -9.88 -1.16 7.72
C VAL A 160 -8.76 -1.54 8.68
N THR A 161 -8.09 -0.55 9.25
CA THR A 161 -7.17 -0.71 10.39
C THR A 161 -7.88 -0.35 11.68
N LEU A 162 -7.83 -1.24 12.67
CA LEU A 162 -8.40 -1.03 13.98
C LEU A 162 -7.55 -1.65 15.09
N ALA A 163 -7.75 -1.18 16.33
CA ALA A 163 -7.11 -1.70 17.53
C ALA A 163 -8.02 -2.77 18.19
N PRO A 164 -7.60 -4.04 18.22
CA PRO A 164 -8.47 -5.15 18.65
C PRO A 164 -8.73 -5.20 20.14
N GLU A 165 -7.97 -4.46 20.97
CA GLU A 165 -8.19 -4.38 22.41
C GLU A 165 -9.33 -3.44 22.81
N LEU A 166 -9.89 -2.67 21.88
CA LEU A 166 -10.96 -1.73 22.17
C LEU A 166 -12.28 -2.45 22.50
N PRO A 167 -13.08 -1.92 23.43
CA PRO A 167 -14.44 -2.40 23.63
C PRO A 167 -15.24 -2.34 22.31
N GLY A 168 -15.91 -3.45 21.97
CA GLY A 168 -16.67 -3.56 20.71
C GLY A 168 -15.85 -4.01 19.48
N ALA A 169 -14.53 -4.14 19.59
CA ALA A 169 -13.67 -4.52 18.45
C ALA A 169 -14.02 -5.90 17.86
N ASP A 170 -14.36 -6.88 18.67
CA ASP A 170 -14.76 -8.21 18.19
C ASP A 170 -15.97 -8.16 17.24
N ALA A 171 -16.98 -7.38 17.60
CA ALA A 171 -18.16 -7.18 16.77
C ALA A 171 -17.84 -6.40 15.49
N ALA A 172 -16.97 -5.38 15.61
CA ALA A 172 -16.49 -4.61 14.47
C ALA A 172 -15.71 -5.46 13.47
N ILE A 173 -14.76 -6.30 13.94
CA ILE A 173 -13.99 -7.19 13.10
C ILE A 173 -14.94 -8.10 12.30
N ARG A 174 -15.87 -8.79 12.97
CA ARG A 174 -16.85 -9.67 12.30
C ARG A 174 -17.68 -8.90 11.28
N ARG A 175 -18.15 -7.70 11.65
CA ARG A 175 -18.98 -6.87 10.76
C ARG A 175 -18.26 -6.46 9.49
N PHE A 176 -16.97 -6.07 9.58
CA PHE A 176 -16.16 -5.74 8.42
C PHE A 176 -15.85 -6.99 7.57
N VAL A 177 -15.48 -8.10 8.20
CA VAL A 177 -15.25 -9.38 7.51
C VAL A 177 -16.50 -9.84 6.74
N ASP A 178 -17.68 -9.78 7.38
CA ASP A 178 -18.98 -10.14 6.75
C ASP A 178 -19.31 -9.21 5.56
N ALA A 179 -18.82 -7.97 5.59
CA ALA A 179 -18.93 -7.02 4.47
C ALA A 179 -17.87 -7.21 3.38
N GLY A 180 -16.99 -8.21 3.50
CA GLY A 180 -15.88 -8.47 2.57
C GLY A 180 -14.75 -7.46 2.65
N VAL A 181 -14.61 -6.75 3.76
CA VAL A 181 -13.54 -5.79 4.03
C VAL A 181 -12.40 -6.50 4.74
N VAL A 182 -11.18 -6.32 4.25
CA VAL A 182 -9.96 -6.82 4.90
C VAL A 182 -9.76 -6.07 6.22
N VAL A 183 -9.59 -6.82 7.31
CA VAL A 183 -9.33 -6.24 8.62
C VAL A 183 -7.83 -6.30 8.93
N ALA A 184 -7.26 -5.13 9.21
CA ALA A 184 -5.88 -4.95 9.63
C ALA A 184 -5.80 -4.56 11.10
N VAL A 185 -4.83 -5.12 11.81
CA VAL A 185 -4.51 -4.76 13.20
C VAL A 185 -3.38 -3.74 13.20
N GLY A 186 -3.64 -2.56 13.77
CA GLY A 186 -2.66 -1.50 13.87
C GLY A 186 -3.05 -0.42 14.86
N HIS A 187 -2.12 0.50 15.18
CA HIS A 187 -2.33 1.54 16.18
C HIS A 187 -2.92 0.98 17.49
N THR A 188 -2.26 -0.03 18.03
CA THR A 188 -2.80 -0.91 19.06
C THR A 188 -1.84 -1.11 20.21
N GLY A 189 -2.39 -1.21 21.43
CA GLY A 189 -1.71 -1.70 22.63
C GLY A 189 -2.02 -3.16 22.94
N ALA A 190 -2.60 -3.90 21.99
CA ALA A 190 -3.02 -5.28 22.20
C ALA A 190 -1.87 -6.19 22.66
N THR A 191 -2.20 -7.15 23.52
CA THR A 191 -1.29 -8.24 23.84
C THR A 191 -1.13 -9.21 22.66
N TYR A 192 -0.19 -10.14 22.80
CA TYR A 192 -0.04 -11.25 21.84
C TYR A 192 -1.35 -12.04 21.70
N GLU A 193 -2.01 -12.37 22.82
CA GLU A 193 -3.22 -13.16 22.89
C GLU A 193 -4.42 -12.40 22.28
N GLN A 194 -4.57 -11.12 22.57
CA GLN A 194 -5.63 -10.29 21.97
C GLN A 194 -5.47 -10.20 20.45
N THR A 195 -4.23 -10.04 19.96
CA THR A 195 -3.95 -10.04 18.53
C THR A 195 -4.24 -11.39 17.89
N ARG A 196 -3.83 -12.49 18.54
CA ARG A 196 -4.17 -13.86 18.10
C ARG A 196 -5.69 -14.08 18.04
N HIS A 197 -6.42 -13.57 19.02
CA HIS A 197 -7.88 -13.60 19.01
C HIS A 197 -8.46 -12.85 17.80
N ALA A 198 -8.00 -11.61 17.53
CA ALA A 198 -8.43 -10.85 16.36
C ALA A 198 -8.20 -11.59 15.04
N ILE A 199 -7.07 -12.30 14.92
CA ILE A 199 -6.80 -13.16 13.75
C ILE A 199 -7.84 -14.29 13.64
N THR A 200 -8.24 -14.92 14.75
CA THR A 200 -9.29 -15.95 14.72
C THR A 200 -10.67 -15.41 14.34
N LEU A 201 -10.89 -14.09 14.50
CA LEU A 201 -12.10 -13.40 14.08
C LEU A 201 -12.07 -12.99 12.60
N GLY A 202 -10.93 -13.12 11.93
CA GLY A 202 -10.77 -12.83 10.51
C GLY A 202 -9.88 -11.64 10.16
N ALA A 203 -9.12 -11.09 11.10
CA ALA A 203 -8.07 -10.12 10.78
C ALA A 203 -6.93 -10.82 10.03
N THR A 204 -6.54 -10.30 8.86
CA THR A 204 -5.56 -10.93 7.96
C THR A 204 -4.41 -10.01 7.58
N VAL A 205 -4.37 -8.78 8.11
CA VAL A 205 -3.29 -7.82 7.83
C VAL A 205 -2.75 -7.24 9.13
N GLY A 206 -1.46 -7.00 9.20
CA GLY A 206 -0.80 -6.20 10.25
C GLY A 206 -0.34 -4.88 9.66
N THR A 207 -0.92 -3.77 10.11
CA THR A 207 -0.65 -2.42 9.61
C THR A 207 0.75 -1.98 10.02
N HIS A 208 1.55 -1.46 9.07
CA HIS A 208 2.91 -0.92 9.23
C HIS A 208 3.67 -1.49 10.44
N LEU A 209 3.96 -2.78 10.38
CA LEU A 209 4.50 -3.61 11.47
C LEU A 209 5.55 -2.87 12.32
N PHE A 210 5.45 -2.98 13.64
CA PHE A 210 6.22 -2.30 14.70
C PHE A 210 5.83 -0.84 14.95
N ASN A 211 5.29 -0.11 13.99
CA ASN A 211 4.94 1.30 14.17
C ASN A 211 3.60 1.42 14.91
N ALA A 212 3.54 2.35 15.86
CA ALA A 212 2.37 2.55 16.73
C ALA A 212 1.88 1.25 17.42
N MET A 213 2.82 0.41 17.85
CA MET A 213 2.62 -0.84 18.58
C MET A 213 3.59 -0.92 19.76
N PRO A 214 3.29 -1.71 20.83
CA PRO A 214 4.30 -2.07 21.82
C PRO A 214 5.51 -2.74 21.18
N PRO A 215 6.73 -2.46 21.66
CA PRO A 215 7.93 -3.11 21.16
C PRO A 215 7.90 -4.61 21.45
N LEU A 216 8.56 -5.41 20.60
CA LEU A 216 8.74 -6.84 20.83
C LEU A 216 9.56 -7.03 22.10
N HIS A 217 9.00 -7.75 23.07
CA HIS A 217 9.64 -8.06 24.32
C HIS A 217 9.61 -9.58 24.55
N HIS A 218 10.68 -10.14 25.11
CA HIS A 218 10.87 -11.60 25.21
C HIS A 218 9.89 -12.34 26.15
N ARG A 219 9.19 -11.64 27.03
CA ARG A 219 8.12 -12.17 27.90
C ARG A 219 6.73 -11.69 27.54
N GLU A 220 6.64 -10.56 26.86
CA GLU A 220 5.40 -9.93 26.40
C GLU A 220 5.55 -9.56 24.91
N PRO A 221 5.45 -10.56 24.01
CA PRO A 221 5.88 -10.39 22.62
C PRO A 221 5.02 -9.42 21.80
N GLY A 222 3.83 -9.08 22.28
CA GLY A 222 2.96 -8.08 21.71
C GLY A 222 2.37 -8.43 20.34
N PRO A 223 1.69 -7.44 19.70
CA PRO A 223 0.98 -7.65 18.45
C PRO A 223 1.92 -7.97 17.29
N ALA A 224 3.10 -7.32 17.24
CA ALA A 224 4.01 -7.48 16.11
C ALA A 224 4.44 -8.94 15.91
N LEU A 225 4.76 -9.67 16.99
CA LEU A 225 5.14 -11.08 16.88
C LEU A 225 3.95 -11.96 16.53
N ALA A 226 2.75 -11.67 17.07
CA ALA A 226 1.54 -12.43 16.75
C ALA A 226 1.22 -12.37 15.25
N LEU A 227 1.27 -11.17 14.66
CA LEU A 227 1.05 -10.93 13.23
C LEU A 227 2.13 -11.58 12.37
N LEU A 228 3.41 -11.40 12.74
CA LEU A 228 4.53 -11.94 11.97
C LEU A 228 4.54 -13.48 11.91
N ARG A 229 4.12 -14.13 12.98
CA ARG A 229 4.16 -15.61 13.08
C ARG A 229 2.95 -16.32 12.48
N ASP A 230 1.83 -15.62 12.26
CA ASP A 230 0.65 -16.28 11.73
C ASP A 230 0.75 -16.43 10.19
N PRO A 231 0.63 -17.65 9.64
CA PRO A 231 0.79 -17.88 8.20
C PRO A 231 -0.37 -17.27 7.36
N GLY A 232 -1.51 -16.98 7.97
CA GLY A 232 -2.66 -16.34 7.32
C GLY A 232 -2.57 -14.83 7.27
N VAL A 233 -1.56 -14.22 7.90
CA VAL A 233 -1.42 -12.77 8.00
C VAL A 233 -0.38 -12.22 7.05
N THR A 234 -0.75 -11.20 6.29
CA THR A 234 0.17 -10.33 5.54
C THR A 234 0.57 -9.15 6.43
N VAL A 235 1.85 -8.83 6.52
CA VAL A 235 2.35 -7.69 7.28
C VAL A 235 2.76 -6.56 6.34
N GLU A 236 2.25 -5.36 6.61
CA GLU A 236 2.69 -4.15 5.92
C GLU A 236 4.02 -3.66 6.48
N VAL A 237 4.90 -3.18 5.59
CA VAL A 237 6.24 -2.69 5.94
C VAL A 237 6.55 -1.41 5.20
N ILE A 238 7.00 -0.39 5.93
CA ILE A 238 7.50 0.88 5.39
C ILE A 238 9.03 0.81 5.34
N ALA A 239 9.57 0.49 4.17
CA ALA A 239 11.01 0.27 3.96
C ALA A 239 11.77 1.55 3.53
N ASP A 240 11.43 2.70 4.13
CA ASP A 240 11.97 4.01 3.76
C ASP A 240 13.32 4.37 4.43
N GLY A 241 13.77 3.52 5.37
CA GLY A 241 14.99 3.74 6.17
C GLY A 241 14.79 4.72 7.34
N VAL A 242 13.57 5.20 7.56
CA VAL A 242 13.17 6.10 8.65
C VAL A 242 12.29 5.36 9.67
N HIS A 243 11.24 4.69 9.20
CA HIS A 243 10.33 3.91 10.03
C HIS A 243 11.00 2.62 10.53
N LEU A 244 11.74 1.94 9.67
CA LEU A 244 12.44 0.72 10.01
C LEU A 244 13.90 0.78 9.54
N HIS A 245 14.81 0.25 10.38
CA HIS A 245 16.17 -0.01 9.96
C HIS A 245 16.19 -1.06 8.82
N PRO A 246 17.04 -0.94 7.80
CA PRO A 246 17.09 -1.91 6.69
C PRO A 246 17.25 -3.36 7.13
N ASP A 247 18.03 -3.63 8.17
CA ASP A 247 18.20 -5.00 8.71
C ASP A 247 16.93 -5.53 9.36
N VAL A 248 16.06 -4.66 9.92
CA VAL A 248 14.75 -5.06 10.44
C VAL A 248 13.83 -5.45 9.29
N VAL A 249 13.83 -4.69 8.19
CA VAL A 249 13.09 -5.04 6.96
C VAL A 249 13.55 -6.40 6.42
N ALA A 250 14.86 -6.62 6.32
CA ALA A 250 15.42 -7.90 5.89
C ALA A 250 15.02 -9.06 6.83
N ALA A 251 15.04 -8.85 8.14
CA ALA A 251 14.63 -9.85 9.13
C ALA A 251 13.12 -10.17 9.02
N VAL A 252 12.27 -9.19 8.77
CA VAL A 252 10.83 -9.40 8.54
C VAL A 252 10.60 -10.24 7.28
N ILE A 253 11.26 -9.89 6.16
CA ILE A 253 11.15 -10.66 4.91
C ILE A 253 11.66 -12.09 5.11
N ALA A 254 12.76 -12.29 5.83
CA ALA A 254 13.28 -13.62 6.12
C ALA A 254 12.34 -14.44 7.01
N ALA A 255 11.68 -13.82 7.98
CA ALA A 255 10.79 -14.50 8.93
C ALA A 255 9.41 -14.81 8.35
N ALA A 256 8.84 -13.90 7.57
CA ALA A 256 7.49 -14.05 6.99
C ALA A 256 7.51 -14.72 5.61
N GLY A 257 8.58 -14.58 4.86
CA GLY A 257 8.62 -14.82 3.42
C GLY A 257 8.07 -13.62 2.63
N PRO A 258 8.57 -13.37 1.41
CA PRO A 258 8.13 -12.23 0.60
C PRO A 258 6.65 -12.31 0.21
N ASP A 259 6.06 -13.50 0.23
CA ASP A 259 4.64 -13.75 -0.03
C ASP A 259 3.71 -13.30 1.10
N ARG A 260 4.24 -12.97 2.28
CA ARG A 260 3.47 -12.41 3.39
C ARG A 260 3.90 -11.01 3.81
N VAL A 261 4.76 -10.35 3.04
CA VAL A 261 5.20 -8.97 3.29
C VAL A 261 4.67 -8.09 2.16
N ALA A 262 3.89 -7.07 2.50
CA ALA A 262 3.44 -6.03 1.58
C ALA A 262 4.22 -4.74 1.87
N MET A 263 4.97 -4.25 0.88
CA MET A 263 5.53 -2.90 0.96
C MET A 263 4.41 -1.88 0.81
N ILE A 264 4.39 -0.90 1.69
CA ILE A 264 3.48 0.24 1.64
C ILE A 264 4.27 1.52 1.78
N THR A 265 3.79 2.60 1.18
CA THR A 265 4.46 3.88 1.36
C THR A 265 4.08 4.57 2.64
N ASP A 266 2.82 4.47 3.07
CA ASP A 266 2.26 5.34 4.11
C ASP A 266 2.59 6.82 3.82
N ALA A 267 2.65 7.15 2.52
CA ALA A 267 3.06 8.48 2.07
C ALA A 267 1.96 9.50 2.33
N ILE A 268 2.38 10.70 2.72
CA ILE A 268 1.51 11.85 2.89
C ILE A 268 1.66 12.84 1.74
N ALA A 269 0.89 13.92 1.73
CA ALA A 269 0.97 14.97 0.70
C ALA A 269 2.40 15.52 0.46
N ALA A 270 3.30 15.38 1.42
CA ALA A 270 4.68 15.83 1.33
C ALA A 270 5.56 14.99 0.39
N ALA A 271 5.16 13.77 0.02
CA ALA A 271 5.93 12.94 -0.90
C ALA A 271 6.14 13.67 -2.23
N GLY A 272 7.40 13.73 -2.70
CA GLY A 272 7.78 14.45 -3.91
C GLY A 272 7.73 15.99 -3.80
N ARG A 273 7.69 16.53 -2.57
CA ARG A 273 7.73 17.97 -2.34
C ARG A 273 8.98 18.36 -1.54
N PRO A 274 9.46 19.60 -1.66
CA PRO A 274 10.49 20.13 -0.77
C PRO A 274 10.05 20.08 0.71
N ASP A 275 11.03 20.09 1.60
CA ASP A 275 10.80 20.23 3.05
C ASP A 275 9.90 21.44 3.34
N GLY A 276 9.07 21.33 4.39
CA GLY A 276 8.12 22.39 4.72
C GLY A 276 6.98 21.92 5.63
N ALA A 277 5.95 22.75 5.73
CA ALA A 277 4.77 22.46 6.53
C ALA A 277 3.65 21.85 5.68
N PHE A 278 3.08 20.74 6.18
CA PHE A 278 1.99 19.98 5.55
C PHE A 278 0.90 19.66 6.56
N ARG A 279 -0.07 18.88 6.13
CA ARG A 279 -1.13 18.34 6.99
C ARG A 279 -1.36 16.86 6.69
N LEU A 280 -1.73 16.11 7.73
CA LEU A 280 -2.29 14.77 7.63
C LEU A 280 -3.66 14.81 8.32
N GLY A 281 -4.72 14.89 7.54
CA GLY A 281 -6.05 15.22 8.04
C GLY A 281 -6.04 16.55 8.82
N SER A 282 -6.46 16.54 10.10
CA SER A 282 -6.44 17.72 10.98
C SER A 282 -5.06 18.01 11.58
N VAL A 283 -4.10 17.08 11.51
CA VAL A 283 -2.80 17.19 12.20
C VAL A 283 -1.81 17.98 11.35
N ARG A 284 -1.09 18.93 11.98
CA ARG A 284 0.03 19.65 11.34
C ARG A 284 1.27 18.78 11.34
N VAL A 285 1.99 18.78 10.22
CA VAL A 285 3.20 17.98 9.99
C VAL A 285 4.30 18.91 9.47
N ASP A 286 5.48 18.80 10.04
CA ASP A 286 6.69 19.43 9.54
C ASP A 286 7.58 18.38 8.86
N VAL A 287 8.08 18.70 7.68
CA VAL A 287 9.07 17.86 6.97
C VAL A 287 10.41 18.55 7.00
N ALA A 288 11.41 17.84 7.49
CA ALA A 288 12.79 18.28 7.51
C ALA A 288 13.73 17.12 7.15
N ALA A 289 14.64 17.36 6.23
CA ALA A 289 15.54 16.34 5.66
C ALA A 289 14.75 15.11 5.13
N GLY A 290 13.60 15.36 4.51
CA GLY A 290 12.73 14.33 3.96
C GLY A 290 11.95 13.50 4.99
N VAL A 291 12.04 13.82 6.29
CA VAL A 291 11.35 13.10 7.37
C VAL A 291 10.18 13.93 7.87
N ALA A 292 8.99 13.36 7.78
CA ALA A 292 7.75 13.97 8.24
C ALA A 292 7.52 13.70 9.75
N ARG A 293 7.20 14.73 10.52
CA ARG A 293 6.89 14.62 11.96
C ARG A 293 5.69 15.48 12.34
N VAL A 294 4.94 15.01 13.32
CA VAL A 294 3.89 15.82 13.93
C VAL A 294 4.51 17.10 14.50
N HIS A 295 3.96 18.25 14.12
CA HIS A 295 4.45 19.57 14.50
C HIS A 295 4.79 19.69 15.99
N GLY A 296 6.01 20.10 16.29
CA GLY A 296 6.50 20.28 17.66
C GLY A 296 6.79 19.00 18.45
N THR A 297 6.82 17.82 17.77
CA THR A 297 7.10 16.53 18.42
C THR A 297 8.17 15.73 17.66
N SER A 298 8.59 14.59 18.23
CA SER A 298 9.46 13.62 17.56
C SER A 298 8.68 12.51 16.82
N THR A 299 7.33 12.51 16.91
CA THR A 299 6.49 11.46 16.31
C THR A 299 6.54 11.54 14.78
N ILE A 300 6.92 10.45 14.13
CA ILE A 300 6.89 10.33 12.68
C ILE A 300 5.42 10.36 12.22
N ALA A 301 5.14 11.00 11.09
CA ALA A 301 3.81 11.24 10.57
C ALA A 301 3.69 10.79 9.12
N GLY A 302 3.58 9.48 8.91
CA GLY A 302 3.67 8.86 7.60
C GLY A 302 5.02 9.09 6.93
N SER A 303 5.11 8.83 5.65
CA SER A 303 6.37 8.92 4.91
C SER A 303 6.34 9.96 3.78
N THR A 304 7.52 10.20 3.21
CA THR A 304 7.73 10.91 1.94
C THR A 304 8.20 9.96 0.84
N ALA A 305 8.06 8.64 1.07
CA ALA A 305 8.55 7.62 0.16
C ALA A 305 7.61 7.42 -1.03
N THR A 306 8.18 6.84 -2.10
CA THR A 306 7.46 6.36 -3.27
C THR A 306 7.73 4.87 -3.45
N MET A 307 6.82 4.14 -4.10
CA MET A 307 6.93 2.67 -4.19
C MET A 307 8.18 2.21 -4.95
N ASP A 308 8.60 2.95 -5.96
CA ASP A 308 9.87 2.67 -6.68
C ASP A 308 11.09 2.77 -5.77
N ARG A 309 11.09 3.69 -4.80
CA ARG A 309 12.16 3.78 -3.78
C ARG A 309 12.14 2.56 -2.87
N LEU A 310 10.96 2.13 -2.39
CA LEU A 310 10.82 0.93 -1.57
C LEU A 310 11.22 -0.33 -2.35
N PHE A 311 10.84 -0.41 -3.62
CA PHE A 311 11.25 -1.49 -4.52
C PHE A 311 12.78 -1.62 -4.59
N ARG A 312 13.49 -0.49 -4.79
CA ARG A 312 14.97 -0.49 -4.80
C ARG A 312 15.58 -0.93 -3.47
N THR A 313 15.00 -0.51 -2.35
CA THR A 313 15.43 -0.94 -1.00
C THR A 313 15.32 -2.45 -0.85
N VAL A 314 14.17 -3.04 -1.21
CA VAL A 314 13.98 -4.49 -1.14
C VAL A 314 14.87 -5.23 -2.15
N HIS A 315 14.99 -4.72 -3.37
CA HIS A 315 15.86 -5.32 -4.39
C HIS A 315 17.31 -5.43 -3.91
N ALA A 316 17.84 -4.37 -3.29
CA ALA A 316 19.20 -4.35 -2.76
C ALA A 316 19.43 -5.39 -1.64
N GLY A 317 18.41 -5.65 -0.82
CA GLY A 317 18.52 -6.58 0.32
C GLY A 317 18.09 -8.01 0.03
N ALA A 318 17.10 -8.22 -0.86
CA ALA A 318 16.44 -9.51 -1.08
C ALA A 318 16.30 -9.93 -2.56
N GLY A 319 16.75 -9.10 -3.49
CA GLY A 319 16.75 -9.38 -4.92
C GLY A 319 15.44 -9.06 -5.64
N LEU A 320 15.47 -9.18 -6.98
CA LEU A 320 14.40 -8.74 -7.88
C LEU A 320 13.06 -9.47 -7.62
N ALA A 321 13.10 -10.78 -7.45
CA ALA A 321 11.88 -11.57 -7.25
C ALA A 321 11.15 -11.15 -5.96
N ALA A 322 11.89 -10.95 -4.85
CA ALA A 322 11.31 -10.50 -3.59
C ALA A 322 10.77 -9.07 -3.70
N ALA A 323 11.48 -8.17 -4.39
CA ALA A 323 11.01 -6.81 -4.62
C ALA A 323 9.67 -6.79 -5.37
N VAL A 324 9.56 -7.55 -6.46
CA VAL A 324 8.29 -7.69 -7.21
C VAL A 324 7.21 -8.33 -6.35
N GLN A 325 7.53 -9.40 -5.64
CA GLN A 325 6.57 -10.09 -4.79
C GLN A 325 5.96 -9.16 -3.76
N THR A 326 6.80 -8.40 -3.04
CA THR A 326 6.36 -7.55 -1.92
C THR A 326 5.70 -6.24 -2.36
N THR A 327 5.99 -5.73 -3.57
CA THR A 327 5.42 -4.48 -4.08
C THR A 327 4.25 -4.67 -5.04
N ALA A 328 3.95 -5.91 -5.47
CA ALA A 328 2.89 -6.16 -6.44
C ALA A 328 2.04 -7.39 -6.08
N ALA A 329 2.60 -8.61 -6.10
CA ALA A 329 1.79 -9.83 -5.97
C ALA A 329 1.21 -10.01 -4.56
N THR A 330 1.99 -9.76 -3.51
CA THR A 330 1.54 -9.89 -2.12
C THR A 330 0.42 -8.91 -1.78
N PRO A 331 0.53 -7.58 -2.03
CA PRO A 331 -0.57 -6.66 -1.75
C PRO A 331 -1.83 -6.95 -2.60
N ALA A 332 -1.67 -7.37 -3.88
CA ALA A 332 -2.82 -7.79 -4.70
C ALA A 332 -3.60 -8.93 -4.04
N ARG A 333 -2.88 -9.95 -3.58
CA ARG A 333 -3.48 -11.11 -2.92
C ARG A 333 -4.09 -10.76 -1.57
N ALA A 334 -3.41 -9.96 -0.75
CA ALA A 334 -3.91 -9.53 0.55
C ALA A 334 -5.24 -8.80 0.45
N LEU A 335 -5.43 -8.03 -0.62
CA LEU A 335 -6.66 -7.28 -0.90
C LEU A 335 -7.70 -8.07 -1.73
N GLY A 336 -7.40 -9.29 -2.13
CA GLY A 336 -8.28 -10.08 -3.02
C GLY A 336 -8.52 -9.39 -4.36
N LEU A 337 -7.56 -8.66 -4.91
CA LEU A 337 -7.67 -7.95 -6.19
C LEU A 337 -7.36 -8.91 -7.36
N PRO A 338 -8.36 -9.33 -8.15
CA PRO A 338 -8.11 -10.23 -9.27
C PRO A 338 -7.47 -9.49 -10.45
N GLY A 339 -6.61 -10.19 -11.17
CA GLY A 339 -6.07 -9.72 -12.46
C GLY A 339 -5.02 -8.62 -12.39
N VAL A 340 -4.46 -8.31 -11.21
CA VAL A 340 -3.36 -7.36 -11.02
C VAL A 340 -2.22 -7.96 -10.20
N GLY A 341 -1.06 -7.31 -10.19
CA GLY A 341 0.10 -7.70 -9.38
C GLY A 341 1.00 -8.77 -9.98
N VAL A 342 0.64 -9.33 -11.15
CA VAL A 342 1.41 -10.35 -11.85
C VAL A 342 1.39 -10.06 -13.35
N LEU A 343 2.49 -10.30 -14.06
CA LEU A 343 2.53 -10.33 -15.54
C LEU A 343 2.31 -11.76 -16.01
N ALA A 344 1.05 -12.09 -16.28
CA ALA A 344 0.63 -13.39 -16.81
C ALA A 344 -0.54 -13.22 -17.79
N ALA A 345 -0.74 -14.18 -18.68
CA ALA A 345 -1.86 -14.14 -19.62
C ALA A 345 -3.20 -14.05 -18.89
N GLY A 346 -4.09 -13.17 -19.36
CA GLY A 346 -5.39 -12.88 -18.76
C GLY A 346 -5.39 -11.77 -17.70
N TYR A 347 -4.23 -11.37 -17.17
CA TYR A 347 -4.10 -10.24 -16.22
C TYR A 347 -4.20 -8.89 -16.94
N ASP A 348 -4.58 -7.86 -16.22
CA ASP A 348 -4.54 -6.49 -16.72
C ASP A 348 -3.11 -6.12 -17.12
N ALA A 349 -2.94 -5.45 -18.25
CA ALA A 349 -1.64 -4.99 -18.71
C ALA A 349 -1.21 -3.75 -17.94
N ASN A 350 -0.93 -3.95 -16.65
CA ASN A 350 -0.37 -2.98 -15.71
C ASN A 350 1.10 -3.34 -15.45
N LEU A 351 2.01 -2.53 -15.97
CA LEU A 351 3.44 -2.79 -15.84
C LEU A 351 4.25 -1.50 -15.65
N VAL A 352 5.43 -1.70 -15.12
CA VAL A 352 6.46 -0.67 -14.97
C VAL A 352 7.70 -1.12 -15.73
N VAL A 353 8.27 -0.23 -16.51
CA VAL A 353 9.59 -0.37 -17.08
C VAL A 353 10.58 0.38 -16.19
N LEU A 354 11.59 -0.32 -15.77
CA LEU A 354 12.68 0.22 -14.95
C LEU A 354 13.95 0.29 -15.81
N ASP A 355 14.69 1.38 -15.69
CA ASP A 355 16.01 1.57 -16.30
C ASP A 355 17.10 0.71 -15.61
N GLU A 356 18.34 0.85 -16.04
CA GLU A 356 19.51 0.15 -15.49
C GLU A 356 19.79 0.48 -14.01
N HIS A 357 19.27 1.62 -13.52
CA HIS A 357 19.37 2.05 -12.12
C HIS A 357 18.10 1.76 -11.32
N LEU A 358 17.14 1.01 -11.91
CA LEU A 358 15.82 0.72 -11.36
C LEU A 358 14.98 1.99 -11.11
N GLY A 359 15.23 3.05 -11.88
CA GLY A 359 14.36 4.21 -12.00
C GLY A 359 13.17 3.88 -12.91
N VAL A 360 11.99 4.45 -12.63
CA VAL A 360 10.80 4.27 -13.47
C VAL A 360 10.98 5.07 -14.76
N SER A 361 11.07 4.38 -15.90
CA SER A 361 11.15 5.02 -17.23
C SER A 361 9.78 5.11 -17.90
N ASP A 362 8.98 4.07 -17.82
CA ASP A 362 7.65 4.01 -18.43
C ASP A 362 6.65 3.27 -17.52
N VAL A 363 5.38 3.65 -17.63
CA VAL A 363 4.29 2.99 -16.90
C VAL A 363 3.16 2.68 -17.88
N MET A 364 2.62 1.47 -17.82
CA MET A 364 1.43 1.09 -18.56
C MET A 364 0.30 0.73 -17.59
N VAL A 365 -0.89 1.23 -17.88
CA VAL A 365 -2.12 0.87 -17.15
C VAL A 365 -3.17 0.40 -18.13
N ARG A 366 -3.62 -0.83 -17.97
CA ARG A 366 -4.60 -1.49 -18.84
C ARG A 366 -4.25 -1.33 -20.32
N GLY A 367 -2.98 -1.61 -20.66
CA GLY A 367 -2.47 -1.58 -22.02
C GLY A 367 -2.24 -0.17 -22.60
N ALA A 368 -2.49 0.88 -21.86
CA ALA A 368 -2.23 2.25 -22.27
C ALA A 368 -0.99 2.82 -21.57
N TRP A 369 -0.01 3.27 -22.35
CA TRP A 369 1.16 3.96 -21.83
C TRP A 369 0.76 5.27 -21.17
N ARG A 370 1.37 5.55 -20.05
CA ARG A 370 1.26 6.82 -19.30
C ARG A 370 2.59 7.55 -19.44
N SER A 371 2.54 8.79 -19.86
CA SER A 371 3.77 9.60 -20.01
C SER A 371 4.49 9.67 -18.67
N PRO A 372 5.84 9.43 -18.64
CA PRO A 372 6.64 9.74 -17.47
C PRO A 372 6.54 11.26 -17.19
N PRO A 373 6.89 11.74 -16.00
CA PRO A 373 6.97 13.17 -15.76
C PRO A 373 8.01 13.74 -16.73
N SER A 374 7.64 14.78 -17.48
CA SER A 374 8.64 15.71 -17.96
C SER A 374 9.38 16.21 -16.73
N ASP A 375 10.70 16.04 -16.71
CA ASP A 375 11.58 16.48 -15.64
C ASP A 375 11.19 17.90 -15.21
N VAL A 376 10.65 18.00 -14.01
CA VAL A 376 10.62 19.27 -13.30
C VAL A 376 11.92 19.28 -12.51
N CYS A 377 12.93 19.94 -13.11
CA CYS A 377 14.17 20.33 -12.45
C CYS A 377 13.92 21.00 -11.09
#